data_969c10679a9c701381f1569634514fe9
#
_entry.id   969c10679a9c701381f1569634514fe9
#
_cell.length_a   1.000
_cell.length_b   1.000
_cell.length_c   1.000
_cell.angle_alpha   90.00
_cell.angle_beta   90.00
_cell.angle_gamma   90.00
#
_symmetry.space_group_name_H-M   'P 1'
#
loop_
_entity.id
_entity.type
_entity.pdbx_description
1 polymer ?
#
loop_
_entity_poly.entity_id
_entity_poly.type
_entity_poly.pdbx_seq_one_letter_code
_entity_poly.pdbx_strand_id
1 'polypeptide(L)'
;NFIYYYLRSPVFVCYVENCQTGVAYPAINDKQFFSGITPVPPSLEQVRIANKIKELMSLCDQLEQQSLTSLDAHQQLVETLLGTLTDSQTAEELAENWARISEYFDTLFTTEASVDALKQTILQLAVMGKLVPQDPNDEPASELLKRIAQEKAQLVKEGKIKKQKPLPPISDEEKPFELPEGW
;
A
#
# COMPACT_ATOMS: atom_id res chain seq x y z
N ASN A 1 33.87 18.26 -10.05
CA ASN A 1 34.59 18.49 -11.28
C ASN A 1 33.59 18.70 -12.42
N PHE A 2 33.71 19.81 -13.17
CA PHE A 2 32.84 20.20 -14.29
C PHE A 2 32.71 19.07 -15.35
N ILE A 3 33.83 18.47 -15.77
CA ILE A 3 33.84 17.38 -16.77
C ILE A 3 32.98 16.19 -16.31
N TYR A 4 33.01 15.83 -15.04
CA TYR A 4 32.15 14.75 -14.50
C TYR A 4 30.65 15.03 -14.71
N TYR A 5 30.21 16.26 -14.47
CA TYR A 5 28.81 16.63 -14.68
C TYR A 5 28.45 16.70 -16.16
N TYR A 6 29.39 17.19 -16.99
CA TYR A 6 29.20 17.22 -18.44
C TYR A 6 28.98 15.82 -19.01
N LEU A 7 29.86 14.86 -18.65
CA LEU A 7 29.74 13.46 -19.13
C LEU A 7 28.44 12.77 -18.69
N ARG A 8 27.79 13.25 -17.65
CA ARG A 8 26.48 12.78 -17.18
C ARG A 8 25.30 13.61 -17.71
N SER A 9 25.57 14.65 -18.47
CA SER A 9 24.51 15.49 -19.04
C SER A 9 23.75 14.76 -20.16
N PRO A 10 22.46 15.11 -20.36
CA PRO A 10 21.68 14.53 -21.46
C PRO A 10 22.35 14.70 -22.83
N VAL A 11 23.10 15.80 -23.04
CA VAL A 11 23.79 16.08 -24.29
C VAL A 11 24.88 15.03 -24.58
N PHE A 12 25.72 14.71 -23.58
CA PHE A 12 26.79 13.72 -23.77
C PHE A 12 26.23 12.30 -23.77
N VAL A 13 25.23 12.01 -22.95
CA VAL A 13 24.54 10.70 -22.93
C VAL A 13 23.92 10.42 -24.31
N CYS A 14 23.20 11.37 -24.88
CA CYS A 14 22.60 11.25 -26.22
C CYS A 14 23.70 11.02 -27.30
N TYR A 15 24.85 11.71 -27.21
CA TYR A 15 25.97 11.47 -28.08
C TYR A 15 26.46 10.02 -27.97
N VAL A 16 26.65 9.49 -26.75
CA VAL A 16 27.08 8.12 -26.48
C VAL A 16 26.08 7.12 -27.07
N GLU A 17 24.79 7.33 -26.84
CA GLU A 17 23.70 6.48 -27.33
C GLU A 17 23.69 6.42 -28.87
N ASN A 18 23.89 7.56 -29.54
CA ASN A 18 23.97 7.62 -31.01
C ASN A 18 25.21 6.97 -31.57
N CYS A 19 26.27 6.83 -30.79
CA CYS A 19 27.52 6.17 -31.21
C CYS A 19 27.54 4.67 -30.89
N GLN A 20 26.56 4.15 -30.15
CA GLN A 20 26.51 2.75 -29.77
C GLN A 20 26.36 1.83 -31.00
N THR A 21 27.04 0.70 -30.95
CA THR A 21 26.94 -0.37 -31.94
C THR A 21 26.57 -1.69 -31.25
N GLY A 22 25.83 -2.53 -31.95
CA GLY A 22 25.37 -3.81 -31.42
C GLY A 22 23.87 -3.78 -31.01
N VAL A 23 23.16 -4.88 -31.29
CA VAL A 23 21.72 -5.00 -31.04
C VAL A 23 21.43 -5.57 -29.64
N ALA A 24 22.19 -6.63 -29.25
CA ALA A 24 21.96 -7.31 -27.97
C ALA A 24 22.70 -6.64 -26.81
N TYR A 25 23.88 -6.12 -27.02
CA TYR A 25 24.71 -5.43 -26.04
C TYR A 25 25.29 -4.16 -26.69
N PRO A 26 24.52 -3.04 -26.67
CA PRO A 26 24.99 -1.77 -27.20
C PRO A 26 26.27 -1.32 -26.48
N ALA A 27 27.31 -1.02 -27.22
CA ALA A 27 28.60 -0.59 -26.68
C ALA A 27 29.20 0.55 -27.50
N ILE A 28 30.05 1.34 -26.86
CA ILE A 28 30.86 2.39 -27.49
C ILE A 28 32.35 2.06 -27.27
N ASN A 29 33.19 2.29 -28.27
CA ASN A 29 34.63 2.10 -28.14
C ASN A 29 35.34 3.41 -27.71
N ASP A 30 36.59 3.30 -27.25
CA ASP A 30 37.36 4.43 -26.75
C ASP A 30 37.50 5.54 -27.80
N LYS A 31 37.70 5.19 -29.06
CA LYS A 31 37.84 6.17 -30.14
C LYS A 31 36.56 7.00 -30.30
N GLN A 32 35.39 6.36 -30.25
CA GLN A 32 34.12 7.02 -30.32
C GLN A 32 33.89 7.89 -29.06
N PHE A 33 34.19 7.36 -27.88
CA PHE A 33 34.04 8.10 -26.62
C PHE A 33 34.91 9.37 -26.62
N PHE A 34 36.20 9.27 -26.96
CA PHE A 34 37.11 10.41 -26.98
C PHE A 34 36.92 11.38 -28.16
N SER A 35 36.12 11.00 -29.17
CA SER A 35 35.71 11.92 -30.23
C SER A 35 34.57 12.85 -29.84
N GLY A 36 33.96 12.66 -28.64
CA GLY A 36 32.92 13.52 -28.12
C GLY A 36 33.46 14.93 -27.85
N ILE A 37 32.75 15.95 -28.32
CA ILE A 37 33.12 17.36 -28.14
C ILE A 37 32.72 17.80 -26.74
N THR A 38 33.64 18.38 -25.97
CA THR A 38 33.42 18.84 -24.62
C THR A 38 33.67 20.37 -24.54
N PRO A 39 32.69 21.18 -24.09
CA PRO A 39 32.93 22.60 -23.82
C PRO A 39 33.82 22.74 -22.58
N VAL A 40 34.77 23.67 -22.65
CA VAL A 40 35.69 23.91 -21.53
C VAL A 40 35.59 25.39 -21.09
N PRO A 41 34.73 25.70 -20.09
CA PRO A 41 34.66 27.04 -19.52
C PRO A 41 35.99 27.44 -18.84
N PRO A 42 36.23 28.74 -18.60
CA PRO A 42 37.36 29.20 -17.77
C PRO A 42 37.37 28.50 -16.39
N SER A 43 38.55 28.25 -15.84
CA SER A 43 38.71 27.40 -14.64
C SER A 43 37.89 27.87 -13.43
N LEU A 44 37.81 29.17 -13.17
CA LEU A 44 36.97 29.72 -12.09
C LEU A 44 35.46 29.52 -12.35
N GLU A 45 35.06 29.54 -13.61
CA GLU A 45 33.68 29.29 -14.01
C GLU A 45 33.31 27.81 -13.84
N GLN A 46 34.20 26.87 -14.20
CA GLN A 46 34.02 25.44 -13.93
C GLN A 46 33.77 25.18 -12.44
N VAL A 47 34.49 25.86 -11.54
CA VAL A 47 34.29 25.73 -10.09
C VAL A 47 32.93 26.25 -9.68
N ARG A 48 32.54 27.43 -10.18
CA ARG A 48 31.20 28.01 -9.87
C ARG A 48 30.07 27.14 -10.36
N ILE A 49 30.16 26.62 -11.59
CA ILE A 49 29.17 25.69 -12.16
C ILE A 49 29.09 24.42 -11.32
N ALA A 50 30.22 23.79 -11.00
CA ALA A 50 30.25 22.56 -10.21
C ALA A 50 29.68 22.74 -8.80
N ASN A 51 29.95 23.88 -8.15
CA ASN A 51 29.38 24.20 -6.83
C ASN A 51 27.86 24.42 -6.92
N LYS A 52 27.41 25.15 -7.95
CA LYS A 52 25.98 25.40 -8.14
C LYS A 52 25.19 24.11 -8.43
N ILE A 53 25.76 23.21 -9.23
CA ILE A 53 25.16 21.88 -9.46
C ILE A 53 25.05 21.11 -8.14
N LYS A 54 26.10 21.08 -7.32
CA LYS A 54 26.06 20.39 -6.01
C LYS A 54 24.97 20.96 -5.10
N GLU A 55 24.89 22.29 -5.02
CA GLU A 55 23.87 22.98 -4.22
C GLU A 55 22.44 22.57 -4.67
N LEU A 56 22.20 22.62 -5.99
CA LEU A 56 20.89 22.29 -6.54
C LEU A 56 20.54 20.80 -6.38
N MET A 57 21.51 19.90 -6.60
CA MET A 57 21.31 18.46 -6.36
C MET A 57 21.01 18.16 -4.89
N SER A 58 21.73 18.81 -3.97
CA SER A 58 21.42 18.67 -2.53
C SER A 58 20.01 19.14 -2.18
N LEU A 59 19.53 20.22 -2.83
CA LEU A 59 18.15 20.67 -2.66
C LEU A 59 17.14 19.65 -3.22
N CYS A 60 17.44 19.04 -4.36
CA CYS A 60 16.60 17.95 -4.91
C CYS A 60 16.54 16.76 -3.95
N ASP A 61 17.69 16.35 -3.40
CA ASP A 61 17.76 15.26 -2.42
C ASP A 61 16.93 15.57 -1.16
N GLN A 62 16.97 16.81 -0.69
CA GLN A 62 16.15 17.26 0.44
C GLN A 62 14.65 17.23 0.12
N LEU A 63 14.25 17.69 -1.07
CA LEU A 63 12.84 17.64 -1.49
C LEU A 63 12.33 16.21 -1.64
N GLU A 64 13.15 15.32 -2.20
CA GLU A 64 12.83 13.90 -2.30
C GLU A 64 12.62 13.29 -0.90
N GLN A 65 13.56 13.54 0.02
CA GLN A 65 13.44 13.05 1.41
C GLN A 65 12.21 13.60 2.13
N GLN A 66 11.90 14.87 1.96
CA GLN A 66 10.70 15.49 2.54
C GLN A 66 9.42 14.87 1.96
N SER A 67 9.39 14.60 0.65
CA SER A 67 8.25 13.97 0.00
C SER A 67 8.02 12.55 0.52
N LEU A 68 9.09 11.74 0.61
CA LEU A 68 9.02 10.38 1.16
C LEU A 68 8.54 10.37 2.62
N THR A 69 9.09 11.28 3.45
CA THR A 69 8.69 11.39 4.86
C THR A 69 7.24 11.83 5.00
N SER A 70 6.76 12.73 4.14
CA SER A 70 5.37 13.18 4.13
C SER A 70 4.40 12.06 3.74
N LEU A 71 4.77 11.24 2.74
CA LEU A 71 3.95 10.08 2.35
C LEU A 71 3.87 9.03 3.45
N ASP A 72 4.99 8.74 4.11
CA ASP A 72 5.03 7.80 5.24
C ASP A 72 4.17 8.28 6.42
N ALA A 73 4.31 9.56 6.81
CA ALA A 73 3.49 10.16 7.85
C ALA A 73 1.99 10.16 7.50
N HIS A 74 1.66 10.41 6.22
CA HIS A 74 0.28 10.33 5.74
C HIS A 74 -0.29 8.91 5.85
N GLN A 75 0.48 7.90 5.44
CA GLN A 75 0.07 6.51 5.54
C GLN A 75 -0.15 6.09 7.00
N GLN A 76 0.76 6.44 7.90
CA GLN A 76 0.62 6.16 9.33
C GLN A 76 -0.62 6.83 9.93
N LEU A 77 -0.93 8.07 9.51
CA LEU A 77 -2.15 8.76 9.93
C LEU A 77 -3.40 8.01 9.49
N VAL A 78 -3.47 7.61 8.20
CA VAL A 78 -4.61 6.85 7.67
C VAL A 78 -4.78 5.52 8.40
N GLU A 79 -3.71 4.76 8.58
CA GLU A 79 -3.73 3.48 9.30
C GLU A 79 -4.21 3.65 10.74
N THR A 80 -3.74 4.69 11.43
CA THR A 80 -4.17 5.01 12.79
C THR A 80 -5.66 5.36 12.85
N LEU A 81 -6.14 6.21 11.94
CA LEU A 81 -7.55 6.60 11.88
C LEU A 81 -8.46 5.41 11.54
N LEU A 82 -8.08 4.57 10.58
CA LEU A 82 -8.82 3.36 10.24
C LEU A 82 -8.80 2.34 11.38
N GLY A 83 -7.71 2.25 12.14
CA GLY A 83 -7.62 1.44 13.35
C GLY A 83 -8.68 1.83 14.38
N THR A 84 -8.98 3.13 14.57
CA THR A 84 -10.01 3.56 15.49
C THR A 84 -11.41 3.05 15.13
N LEU A 85 -11.69 2.74 13.86
CA LEU A 85 -12.97 2.15 13.44
C LEU A 85 -13.09 0.69 13.90
N THR A 86 -12.04 -0.11 13.68
CA THR A 86 -12.04 -1.52 14.08
C THR A 86 -12.02 -1.70 15.58
N ASP A 87 -11.38 -0.79 16.31
CA ASP A 87 -11.25 -0.80 17.77
C ASP A 87 -12.48 -0.26 18.50
N SER A 88 -13.39 0.44 17.79
CA SER A 88 -14.62 0.99 18.37
C SER A 88 -15.44 -0.11 19.04
N GLN A 89 -15.87 0.14 20.28
CA GLN A 89 -16.60 -0.84 21.09
C GLN A 89 -18.12 -0.69 20.94
N THR A 90 -18.59 0.50 20.59
CA THR A 90 -20.01 0.79 20.41
C THR A 90 -20.32 1.33 19.02
N ALA A 91 -21.59 1.23 18.61
CA ALA A 91 -22.05 1.78 17.33
C ALA A 91 -21.94 3.30 17.28
N GLU A 92 -22.15 3.98 18.42
CA GLU A 92 -22.01 5.43 18.55
C GLU A 92 -20.55 5.85 18.34
N GLU A 93 -19.61 5.17 18.99
CA GLU A 93 -18.18 5.43 18.83
C GLU A 93 -17.71 5.20 17.39
N LEU A 94 -18.19 4.13 16.76
CA LEU A 94 -17.91 3.85 15.34
C LEU A 94 -18.44 4.98 14.45
N ALA A 95 -19.67 5.45 14.69
CA ALA A 95 -20.28 6.54 13.93
C ALA A 95 -19.51 7.86 14.09
N GLU A 96 -19.06 8.20 15.32
CA GLU A 96 -18.25 9.39 15.58
C GLU A 96 -16.89 9.31 14.88
N ASN A 97 -16.20 8.16 14.97
CA ASN A 97 -14.93 7.93 14.31
C ASN A 97 -15.08 8.01 12.78
N TRP A 98 -16.15 7.43 12.23
CA TRP A 98 -16.44 7.52 10.81
C TRP A 98 -16.76 8.96 10.38
N ALA A 99 -17.56 9.72 11.15
CA ALA A 99 -17.83 11.12 10.84
C ALA A 99 -16.56 11.96 10.73
N ARG A 100 -15.60 11.74 11.65
CA ARG A 100 -14.29 12.40 11.63
C ARG A 100 -13.48 12.06 10.38
N ILE A 101 -13.45 10.79 9.98
CA ILE A 101 -12.74 10.33 8.78
C ILE A 101 -13.41 10.89 7.52
N SER A 102 -14.75 10.88 7.47
CA SER A 102 -15.50 11.35 6.30
C SER A 102 -15.39 12.85 6.05
N GLU A 103 -15.17 13.66 7.09
CA GLU A 103 -14.91 15.10 6.96
C GLU A 103 -13.64 15.37 6.12
N TYR A 104 -12.63 14.50 6.24
CA TYR A 104 -11.34 14.64 5.55
C TYR A 104 -11.13 13.60 4.45
N PHE A 105 -12.21 12.98 3.96
CA PHE A 105 -12.15 11.83 3.05
C PHE A 105 -11.25 12.08 1.83
N ASP A 106 -11.47 13.19 1.11
CA ASP A 106 -10.73 13.54 -0.10
C ASP A 106 -9.24 13.83 0.16
N THR A 107 -8.88 14.15 1.40
CA THR A 107 -7.49 14.41 1.80
C THR A 107 -6.80 13.12 2.25
N LEU A 108 -7.51 12.23 2.92
CA LEU A 108 -6.96 11.00 3.47
C LEU A 108 -6.78 9.91 2.41
N PHE A 109 -7.71 9.78 1.47
CA PHE A 109 -7.71 8.68 0.50
C PHE A 109 -7.23 9.11 -0.89
N THR A 110 -6.03 9.71 -0.93
CA THR A 110 -5.40 10.24 -2.15
C THR A 110 -4.42 9.26 -2.80
N THR A 111 -3.99 8.21 -2.11
CA THR A 111 -3.03 7.23 -2.60
C THR A 111 -3.69 5.85 -2.76
N GLU A 112 -3.16 5.02 -3.65
CA GLU A 112 -3.61 3.64 -3.81
C GLU A 112 -3.54 2.86 -2.49
N ALA A 113 -2.44 3.02 -1.74
CA ALA A 113 -2.24 2.38 -0.45
C ALA A 113 -3.33 2.78 0.57
N SER A 114 -3.68 4.07 0.66
CA SER A 114 -4.73 4.55 1.58
C SER A 114 -6.12 4.02 1.21
N VAL A 115 -6.43 3.95 -0.10
CA VAL A 115 -7.69 3.37 -0.59
C VAL A 115 -7.77 1.86 -0.33
N ASP A 116 -6.66 1.14 -0.50
CA ASP A 116 -6.63 -0.30 -0.21
C ASP A 116 -6.73 -0.58 1.29
N ALA A 117 -6.11 0.23 2.14
CA ALA A 117 -6.29 0.16 3.59
C ALA A 117 -7.77 0.35 3.98
N LEU A 118 -8.46 1.34 3.38
CA LEU A 118 -9.90 1.54 3.60
C LEU A 118 -10.72 0.32 3.19
N LYS A 119 -10.47 -0.27 2.02
CA LYS A 119 -11.16 -1.49 1.55
C LYS A 119 -10.97 -2.64 2.54
N GLN A 120 -9.75 -2.85 3.05
CA GLN A 120 -9.47 -3.89 4.04
C GLN A 120 -10.21 -3.63 5.35
N THR A 121 -10.25 -2.38 5.81
CA THR A 121 -10.99 -1.99 7.01
C THR A 121 -12.49 -2.25 6.86
N ILE A 122 -13.08 -1.93 5.70
CA ILE A 122 -14.50 -2.23 5.41
C ILE A 122 -14.76 -3.73 5.49
N LEU A 123 -13.89 -4.55 4.88
CA LEU A 123 -14.02 -6.01 4.94
C LEU A 123 -13.89 -6.53 6.37
N GLN A 124 -12.96 -5.98 7.15
CA GLN A 124 -12.78 -6.35 8.55
C GLN A 124 -14.01 -6.01 9.38
N LEU A 125 -14.57 -4.79 9.25
CA LEU A 125 -15.81 -4.38 9.93
C LEU A 125 -16.98 -5.28 9.53
N ALA A 126 -17.07 -5.69 8.26
CA ALA A 126 -18.11 -6.60 7.79
C ALA A 126 -18.02 -7.97 8.48
N VAL A 127 -16.82 -8.55 8.54
CA VAL A 127 -16.58 -9.86 9.18
C VAL A 127 -16.77 -9.79 10.69
N MET A 128 -16.46 -8.65 11.33
CA MET A 128 -16.70 -8.40 12.75
C MET A 128 -18.18 -8.10 13.09
N GLY A 129 -19.08 -8.01 12.08
CA GLY A 129 -20.48 -7.68 12.26
C GLY A 129 -20.74 -6.22 12.67
N LYS A 130 -19.74 -5.34 12.50
CA LYS A 130 -19.83 -3.90 12.87
C LYS A 130 -20.28 -3.01 11.71
N LEU A 131 -20.29 -3.52 10.47
CA LEU A 131 -20.55 -2.71 9.26
C LEU A 131 -22.04 -2.32 9.14
N VAL A 132 -22.94 -3.18 9.56
CA VAL A 132 -24.38 -2.96 9.54
C VAL A 132 -24.98 -3.21 10.93
N PRO A 133 -26.04 -2.48 11.32
CA PRO A 133 -26.74 -2.75 12.58
C PRO A 133 -27.28 -4.17 12.59
N GLN A 134 -27.18 -4.86 13.72
CA GLN A 134 -27.81 -6.17 13.92
C GLN A 134 -29.31 -5.99 14.08
N ASP A 135 -30.12 -6.79 13.36
CA ASP A 135 -31.55 -6.84 13.57
C ASP A 135 -31.89 -7.91 14.63
N PRO A 136 -32.46 -7.54 15.78
CA PRO A 136 -32.82 -8.49 16.83
C PRO A 136 -33.93 -9.47 16.41
N ASN A 137 -34.61 -9.23 15.29
CA ASN A 137 -35.63 -10.14 14.75
C ASN A 137 -35.04 -11.18 13.77
N ASP A 138 -33.78 -11.06 13.41
CA ASP A 138 -33.14 -12.03 12.55
C ASP A 138 -32.99 -13.39 13.26
N GLU A 139 -33.13 -14.48 12.49
CA GLU A 139 -32.93 -15.82 13.02
C GLU A 139 -31.47 -16.01 13.47
N PRO A 140 -31.22 -16.41 14.75
CA PRO A 140 -29.87 -16.66 15.21
C PRO A 140 -29.13 -17.71 14.38
N ALA A 141 -27.84 -17.53 14.15
CA ALA A 141 -27.01 -18.48 13.39
C ALA A 141 -27.04 -19.90 13.99
N SER A 142 -27.29 -20.04 15.28
CA SER A 142 -27.48 -21.33 15.96
C SER A 142 -28.64 -22.15 15.38
N GLU A 143 -29.75 -21.52 14.95
CA GLU A 143 -30.86 -22.22 14.31
C GLU A 143 -30.51 -22.67 12.89
N LEU A 144 -29.82 -21.83 12.14
CA LEU A 144 -29.26 -22.20 10.82
C LEU A 144 -28.30 -23.40 10.94
N LEU A 145 -27.41 -23.38 11.93
CA LEU A 145 -26.44 -24.48 12.17
C LEU A 145 -27.16 -25.78 12.55
N LYS A 146 -28.26 -25.72 13.32
CA LYS A 146 -29.08 -26.90 13.63
C LYS A 146 -29.72 -27.47 12.38
N ARG A 147 -30.28 -26.65 11.48
CA ARG A 147 -30.83 -27.09 10.20
C ARG A 147 -29.77 -27.73 9.31
N ILE A 148 -28.61 -27.11 9.19
CA ILE A 148 -27.47 -27.65 8.44
C ILE A 148 -27.04 -29.01 9.01
N ALA A 149 -26.98 -29.16 10.34
CA ALA A 149 -26.61 -30.41 10.99
C ALA A 149 -27.64 -31.53 10.71
N GLN A 150 -28.95 -31.20 10.74
CA GLN A 150 -30.03 -32.15 10.40
C GLN A 150 -29.97 -32.57 8.95
N GLU A 151 -29.83 -31.65 8.01
CA GLU A 151 -29.70 -31.91 6.59
C GLU A 151 -28.47 -32.80 6.28
N LYS A 152 -27.32 -32.43 6.88
CA LYS A 152 -26.10 -33.21 6.79
C LYS A 152 -26.27 -34.64 7.31
N ALA A 153 -26.96 -34.81 8.45
CA ALA A 153 -27.26 -36.13 9.00
C ALA A 153 -28.17 -36.96 8.07
N GLN A 154 -29.14 -36.33 7.42
CA GLN A 154 -30.01 -36.99 6.42
C GLN A 154 -29.21 -37.39 5.18
N LEU A 155 -28.38 -36.53 4.62
CA LEU A 155 -27.54 -36.85 3.46
C LEU A 155 -26.54 -37.99 3.74
N VAL A 156 -26.03 -38.09 4.97
CA VAL A 156 -25.19 -39.20 5.41
C VAL A 156 -26.03 -40.51 5.45
N LYS A 157 -27.26 -40.47 5.97
CA LYS A 157 -28.18 -41.66 5.99
C LYS A 157 -28.54 -42.13 4.58
N GLU A 158 -28.71 -41.17 3.66
CA GLU A 158 -29.00 -41.46 2.24
C GLU A 158 -27.77 -41.96 1.45
N GLY A 159 -26.60 -42.01 2.08
CA GLY A 159 -25.34 -42.41 1.44
C GLY A 159 -24.77 -41.40 0.43
N LYS A 160 -25.32 -40.17 0.36
CA LYS A 160 -24.87 -39.11 -0.56
C LYS A 160 -23.57 -38.47 -0.14
N ILE A 161 -23.28 -38.39 1.18
CA ILE A 161 -22.05 -37.87 1.74
C ILE A 161 -21.46 -38.81 2.80
N LYS A 162 -20.14 -38.81 2.94
CA LYS A 162 -19.45 -39.61 3.97
C LYS A 162 -19.54 -38.91 5.33
N LYS A 163 -19.70 -39.70 6.40
CA LYS A 163 -19.64 -39.22 7.76
C LYS A 163 -18.25 -38.64 8.04
N GLN A 164 -18.17 -37.36 8.39
CA GLN A 164 -16.93 -36.69 8.79
C GLN A 164 -16.70 -36.86 10.30
N LYS A 165 -15.43 -36.89 10.71
CA LYS A 165 -15.09 -36.82 12.14
C LYS A 165 -15.48 -35.44 12.71
N PRO A 166 -15.99 -35.37 13.92
CA PRO A 166 -16.26 -34.09 14.56
C PRO A 166 -14.95 -33.31 14.68
N LEU A 167 -14.99 -32.01 14.41
CA LEU A 167 -13.89 -31.10 14.63
C LEU A 167 -13.74 -30.86 16.14
N PRO A 168 -12.53 -30.58 16.65
CA PRO A 168 -12.33 -30.18 18.03
C PRO A 168 -13.09 -28.87 18.30
N PRO A 169 -13.54 -28.64 19.55
CA PRO A 169 -14.13 -27.37 19.91
C PRO A 169 -13.09 -26.26 19.80
N ILE A 170 -13.52 -25.10 19.31
CA ILE A 170 -12.70 -23.89 19.22
C ILE A 170 -12.53 -23.31 20.63
N SER A 171 -11.29 -23.07 21.04
CA SER A 171 -10.98 -22.38 22.30
C SER A 171 -11.17 -20.88 22.19
N ASP A 172 -11.34 -20.18 23.32
CA ASP A 172 -11.49 -18.72 23.32
C ASP A 172 -10.23 -18.01 22.82
N GLU A 173 -9.05 -18.61 22.97
CA GLU A 173 -7.78 -18.10 22.46
C GLU A 173 -7.64 -18.18 20.94
N GLU A 174 -8.44 -19.04 20.28
CA GLU A 174 -8.44 -19.20 18.81
C GLU A 174 -9.41 -18.23 18.14
N LYS A 175 -10.24 -17.50 18.91
CA LYS A 175 -11.17 -16.50 18.36
C LYS A 175 -10.42 -15.20 18.04
N PRO A 176 -10.39 -14.75 16.78
CA PRO A 176 -9.68 -13.54 16.39
C PRO A 176 -10.35 -12.25 16.89
N PHE A 177 -11.62 -12.28 17.23
CA PHE A 177 -12.43 -11.16 17.73
C PHE A 177 -13.70 -11.69 18.41
N GLU A 178 -14.37 -10.84 19.19
CA GLU A 178 -15.67 -11.16 19.76
C GLU A 178 -16.76 -11.12 18.69
N LEU A 179 -17.61 -12.15 18.70
CA LEU A 179 -18.72 -12.23 17.74
C LEU A 179 -19.93 -11.46 18.26
N PRO A 180 -20.74 -10.84 17.36
CA PRO A 180 -22.00 -10.22 17.73
C PRO A 180 -22.98 -11.22 18.33
N GLU A 181 -23.96 -10.72 19.12
CA GLU A 181 -25.07 -11.55 19.61
C GLU A 181 -25.86 -12.15 18.42
N GLY A 182 -26.11 -13.43 18.48
CA GLY A 182 -26.84 -14.17 17.44
C GLY A 182 -25.98 -14.80 16.35
N TRP A 183 -24.66 -14.63 16.36
CA TRP A 183 -23.72 -15.26 15.43
C TRP A 183 -23.22 -16.61 15.93
#